data_76e56fe30f06a33c2baa514e866a7292
#
_entry.id   76e56fe30f06a33c2baa514e866a7292
#
_cell.length_a   1.000
_cell.length_b   1.000
_cell.length_c   1.000
_cell.angle_alpha   90.00
_cell.angle_beta   90.00
_cell.angle_gamma   90.00
#
_symmetry.space_group_name_H-M   'P 1'
#
loop_
_entity.id
_entity.type
_entity.pdbx_description
1 polymer ?
#
loop_
_entity_poly.entity_id
_entity_poly.type
_entity_poly.pdbx_seq_one_letter_code
_entity_poly.pdbx_strand_id
1 'polypeptide(L)'
;GALTMGYQNMKGSAMWNLAQQFTLCDRFFQSAFGGSFLNHIWLISAQTPVHAKAPDSIRARNVNTPEVFRDGSVTPDGYAVNTMHPTWPTPLKPGHAKILPPQNMPNIGDRLNEKNISWKWYSGGWNAAVADPQKAGDANDIRFQFHHQPFAFFKSCMKATACFENN
;
A
#
# COMPACT_ATOMS: atom_id res chain seq x y z
N GLY A 1 -23.71 -7.60 12.14
CA GLY A 1 -23.16 -6.55 11.27
C GLY A 1 -23.87 -5.22 11.40
N ALA A 2 -25.21 -5.17 11.42
CA ALA A 2 -25.97 -3.92 11.42
C ALA A 2 -25.69 -3.02 12.64
N LEU A 3 -25.43 -3.57 13.80
CA LEU A 3 -25.12 -2.82 15.01
C LEU A 3 -23.74 -2.12 14.95
N THR A 4 -22.85 -2.58 14.10
CA THR A 4 -21.50 -2.01 13.89
C THR A 4 -21.43 -1.06 12.70
N MET A 5 -22.50 -0.95 11.91
CA MET A 5 -22.60 -0.10 10.71
C MET A 5 -23.30 1.24 10.98
N GLY A 6 -23.31 1.66 12.23
CA GLY A 6 -23.87 2.96 12.61
C GLY A 6 -22.98 4.13 12.20
N TYR A 7 -23.56 5.31 12.12
CA TYR A 7 -22.81 6.55 11.98
C TYR A 7 -22.78 7.31 13.31
N GLN A 8 -21.74 8.09 13.52
CA GLN A 8 -21.62 8.97 14.67
C GLN A 8 -21.99 10.40 14.29
N ASN A 9 -22.79 11.06 15.11
CA ASN A 9 -23.09 12.48 14.90
C ASN A 9 -21.85 13.33 15.21
N MET A 10 -21.23 13.86 14.19
CA MET A 10 -19.99 14.67 14.28
C MET A 10 -20.27 16.16 14.43
N LYS A 11 -21.54 16.60 14.50
CA LYS A 11 -21.89 18.02 14.61
C LYS A 11 -21.21 18.67 15.82
N GLY A 12 -20.51 19.76 15.58
CA GLY A 12 -19.76 20.49 16.62
C GLY A 12 -18.36 19.93 16.93
N SER A 13 -17.93 18.84 16.32
CA SER A 13 -16.55 18.38 16.43
C SER A 13 -15.58 19.28 15.67
N ALA A 14 -14.27 19.19 15.97
CA ALA A 14 -13.23 19.90 15.23
C ALA A 14 -13.27 19.55 13.73
N MET A 15 -13.47 18.27 13.38
CA MET A 15 -13.59 17.81 12.00
C MET A 15 -14.82 18.40 11.29
N TRP A 16 -15.95 18.52 11.99
CA TRP A 16 -17.12 19.19 11.46
C TRP A 16 -16.86 20.66 11.13
N ASN A 17 -16.19 21.37 12.03
CA ASN A 17 -15.86 22.79 11.82
C ASN A 17 -14.89 22.97 10.65
N LEU A 18 -13.91 22.07 10.48
CA LEU A 18 -13.02 22.07 9.30
C LEU A 18 -13.79 21.77 8.01
N ALA A 19 -14.71 20.82 8.03
CA ALA A 19 -15.55 20.49 6.86
C ALA A 19 -16.47 21.65 6.43
N GLN A 20 -16.82 22.55 7.33
CA GLN A 20 -17.58 23.77 6.98
C GLN A 20 -16.74 24.88 6.35
N GLN A 21 -15.44 24.87 6.57
CA GLN A 21 -14.52 25.90 6.10
C GLN A 21 -13.69 25.49 4.88
N PHE A 22 -13.47 24.19 4.70
CA PHE A 22 -12.64 23.61 3.67
C PHE A 22 -13.42 22.64 2.80
N THR A 23 -12.76 22.02 1.82
CA THR A 23 -13.38 21.02 0.96
C THR A 23 -13.59 19.70 1.72
N LEU A 24 -14.83 19.24 1.77
CA LEU A 24 -15.19 17.90 2.23
C LEU A 24 -15.30 16.95 1.03
N CYS A 25 -14.43 15.94 0.97
CA CYS A 25 -14.47 14.91 -0.05
C CYS A 25 -15.47 13.81 0.34
N ASP A 26 -16.76 14.08 0.24
CA ASP A 26 -17.85 13.18 0.67
C ASP A 26 -18.15 12.03 -0.31
N ARG A 27 -17.49 12.05 -1.49
CA ARG A 27 -17.61 11.01 -2.53
C ARG A 27 -16.27 10.39 -2.89
N PHE A 28 -15.32 10.42 -1.97
CA PHE A 28 -14.03 9.77 -2.13
C PHE A 28 -14.10 8.34 -1.60
N PHE A 29 -14.14 7.36 -2.49
CA PHE A 29 -14.28 5.95 -2.16
C PHE A 29 -12.98 5.19 -2.40
N GLN A 30 -12.86 4.01 -1.81
CA GLN A 30 -11.79 3.07 -2.10
C GLN A 30 -11.85 2.68 -3.60
N SER A 31 -10.68 2.63 -4.23
CA SER A 31 -10.58 2.29 -5.66
C SER A 31 -10.64 0.79 -5.92
N ALA A 32 -10.25 -0.03 -4.95
CA ALA A 32 -10.21 -1.47 -5.07
C ALA A 32 -10.84 -2.15 -3.85
N PHE A 33 -11.53 -3.28 -4.10
CA PHE A 33 -12.04 -4.13 -3.03
C PHE A 33 -10.88 -4.89 -2.39
N GLY A 34 -10.37 -4.38 -1.27
CA GLY A 34 -9.21 -4.94 -0.57
C GLY A 34 -8.78 -4.09 0.61
N GLY A 35 -7.71 -4.51 1.27
CA GLY A 35 -7.12 -3.81 2.41
C GLY A 35 -6.28 -2.58 2.03
N SER A 36 -5.61 -2.02 3.03
CA SER A 36 -4.81 -0.80 2.88
C SER A 36 -3.67 -0.93 1.88
N PHE A 37 -2.97 -2.05 1.85
CA PHE A 37 -1.91 -2.30 0.86
C PHE A 37 -2.40 -2.07 -0.57
N LEU A 38 -3.48 -2.76 -0.97
CA LEU A 38 -4.00 -2.69 -2.33
C LEU A 38 -4.47 -1.26 -2.66
N ASN A 39 -5.19 -0.62 -1.74
CA ASN A 39 -5.70 0.74 -1.96
C ASN A 39 -4.62 1.80 -2.01
N HIS A 40 -3.49 1.65 -1.29
CA HIS A 40 -2.32 2.53 -1.47
C HIS A 40 -1.70 2.39 -2.87
N ILE A 41 -1.57 1.17 -3.39
CA ILE A 41 -1.07 0.95 -4.75
C ILE A 41 -2.05 1.55 -5.79
N TRP A 42 -3.34 1.31 -5.64
CA TRP A 42 -4.36 1.87 -6.54
C TRP A 42 -4.41 3.40 -6.51
N LEU A 43 -4.19 4.01 -5.34
CA LEU A 43 -4.15 5.47 -5.18
C LEU A 43 -3.13 6.12 -6.14
N ILE A 44 -1.99 5.46 -6.37
CA ILE A 44 -0.90 6.04 -7.16
C ILE A 44 -0.77 5.48 -8.57
N SER A 45 -1.34 4.30 -8.86
CA SER A 45 -1.15 3.61 -10.15
C SER A 45 -2.45 3.20 -10.83
N ALA A 46 -3.59 3.20 -10.12
CA ALA A 46 -4.88 2.70 -10.61
C ALA A 46 -4.83 1.26 -11.17
N GLN A 47 -3.90 0.45 -10.68
CA GLN A 47 -3.69 -0.93 -11.13
C GLN A 47 -3.35 -1.85 -9.96
N THR A 48 -3.72 -3.13 -10.09
CA THR A 48 -3.35 -4.16 -9.13
C THR A 48 -1.92 -4.66 -9.42
N PRO A 49 -1.05 -4.74 -8.42
CA PRO A 49 0.32 -5.20 -8.62
C PRO A 49 0.38 -6.70 -8.93
N VAL A 50 1.41 -7.13 -9.66
CA VAL A 50 1.56 -8.49 -10.16
C VAL A 50 2.71 -9.21 -9.47
N HIS A 51 2.47 -10.43 -9.04
CA HIS A 51 3.47 -11.40 -8.59
C HIS A 51 3.28 -12.74 -9.31
N ALA A 52 3.55 -12.75 -10.61
CA ALA A 52 3.31 -13.91 -11.48
C ALA A 52 4.03 -15.20 -11.00
N LYS A 53 5.21 -15.05 -10.36
CA LYS A 53 6.00 -16.16 -9.82
C LYS A 53 5.81 -16.36 -8.31
N ALA A 54 4.69 -15.91 -7.75
CA ALA A 54 4.40 -16.12 -6.33
C ALA A 54 4.40 -17.61 -6.00
N PRO A 55 5.02 -18.03 -4.89
CA PRO A 55 4.96 -19.42 -4.46
C PRO A 55 3.54 -19.80 -4.01
N ASP A 56 3.20 -21.07 -4.13
CA ASP A 56 1.87 -21.59 -3.77
C ASP A 56 1.49 -21.35 -2.32
N SER A 57 2.48 -21.19 -1.44
CA SER A 57 2.25 -20.92 -0.01
C SER A 57 1.50 -19.61 0.26
N ILE A 58 1.56 -18.65 -0.66
CA ILE A 58 0.88 -17.35 -0.56
C ILE A 58 -0.20 -17.13 -1.61
N ARG A 59 -0.46 -18.11 -2.49
CA ARG A 59 -1.56 -18.04 -3.46
C ARG A 59 -2.89 -18.44 -2.83
N ALA A 60 -3.92 -17.68 -3.15
CA ALA A 60 -5.29 -18.09 -2.90
C ALA A 60 -5.65 -19.26 -3.79
N ARG A 61 -6.40 -20.23 -3.29
CA ARG A 61 -6.85 -21.40 -4.05
C ARG A 61 -8.03 -22.11 -3.37
N ASN A 62 -8.82 -22.80 -4.14
CA ASN A 62 -9.75 -23.78 -3.59
C ASN A 62 -8.96 -24.98 -3.04
N VAL A 63 -9.33 -25.45 -1.86
CA VAL A 63 -8.69 -26.58 -1.20
C VAL A 63 -9.73 -27.68 -1.06
N ASN A 64 -9.52 -28.79 -1.78
CA ASN A 64 -10.23 -30.07 -1.71
C ASN A 64 -11.71 -30.07 -2.15
N THR A 65 -12.43 -28.97 -2.07
CA THR A 65 -13.80 -28.84 -2.57
C THR A 65 -14.04 -27.41 -3.06
N PRO A 66 -15.05 -27.16 -3.93
CA PRO A 66 -15.41 -25.80 -4.35
C PRO A 66 -15.78 -24.87 -3.20
N GLU A 67 -16.08 -25.41 -2.03
CA GLU A 67 -16.55 -24.67 -0.86
C GLU A 67 -15.45 -24.28 0.10
N VAL A 68 -14.26 -24.88 -0.01
CA VAL A 68 -13.12 -24.57 0.87
C VAL A 68 -12.12 -23.72 0.10
N PHE A 69 -12.16 -22.44 0.35
CA PHE A 69 -11.23 -21.46 -0.21
C PHE A 69 -10.09 -21.19 0.77
N ARG A 70 -8.85 -21.41 0.33
CA ARG A 70 -7.68 -20.95 1.06
C ARG A 70 -7.36 -19.54 0.63
N ASP A 71 -7.47 -18.59 1.55
CA ASP A 71 -7.06 -17.21 1.32
C ASP A 71 -5.55 -17.10 1.09
N GLY A 72 -5.14 -16.05 0.39
CA GLY A 72 -3.75 -15.81 0.04
C GLY A 72 -3.46 -14.34 -0.19
N SER A 73 -2.17 -13.99 -0.28
CA SER A 73 -1.76 -12.64 -0.63
C SER A 73 -1.80 -12.37 -2.13
N VAL A 74 -1.80 -13.44 -2.91
CA VAL A 74 -1.79 -13.41 -4.37
C VAL A 74 -2.92 -14.27 -4.90
N THR A 75 -3.66 -13.77 -5.88
CA THR A 75 -4.72 -14.53 -6.56
C THR A 75 -4.14 -15.71 -7.36
N PRO A 76 -4.94 -16.71 -7.77
CA PRO A 76 -4.46 -17.82 -8.58
C PRO A 76 -3.76 -17.38 -9.87
N ASP A 77 -4.23 -16.30 -10.48
CA ASP A 77 -3.70 -15.70 -11.72
C ASP A 77 -2.56 -14.69 -11.51
N GLY A 78 -2.11 -14.49 -10.25
CA GLY A 78 -0.87 -13.78 -9.95
C GLY A 78 -1.00 -12.32 -9.57
N TYR A 79 -2.17 -11.83 -9.23
CA TYR A 79 -2.34 -10.46 -8.69
C TYR A 79 -2.14 -10.41 -7.18
N ALA A 80 -1.31 -9.49 -6.72
CA ALA A 80 -1.11 -9.30 -5.29
C ALA A 80 -2.20 -8.39 -4.71
N VAL A 81 -3.09 -8.98 -3.92
CA VAL A 81 -4.31 -8.32 -3.40
C VAL A 81 -4.31 -8.10 -1.88
N ASN A 82 -3.54 -8.89 -1.14
CA ASN A 82 -3.34 -8.72 0.30
C ASN A 82 -1.92 -8.30 0.62
N THR A 83 -1.70 -7.87 1.85
CA THR A 83 -0.47 -7.26 2.34
C THR A 83 0.81 -7.96 1.90
N MET A 84 1.64 -7.23 1.19
CA MET A 84 3.00 -7.59 0.77
C MET A 84 3.98 -6.55 1.29
N HIS A 85 5.27 -6.86 1.22
CA HIS A 85 6.36 -5.94 1.53
C HIS A 85 7.08 -5.52 0.25
N PRO A 86 7.63 -4.30 0.18
CA PRO A 86 8.54 -3.92 -0.90
C PRO A 86 9.87 -4.69 -0.78
N THR A 87 10.70 -4.61 -1.80
CA THR A 87 12.05 -5.16 -1.73
C THR A 87 12.94 -4.35 -0.79
N TRP A 88 12.64 -3.06 -0.61
CA TRP A 88 13.33 -2.16 0.30
C TRP A 88 12.52 -0.84 0.49
N PRO A 89 12.50 -0.24 1.72
CA PRO A 89 12.95 -0.84 2.97
C PRO A 89 12.03 -1.98 3.43
N THR A 90 12.60 -3.02 4.01
CA THR A 90 11.82 -4.16 4.53
C THR A 90 12.61 -4.90 5.62
N PRO A 91 11.96 -5.39 6.69
CA PRO A 91 12.59 -6.23 7.69
C PRO A 91 12.72 -7.69 7.21
N LEU A 92 12.13 -8.04 6.09
CA LEU A 92 12.13 -9.40 5.58
C LEU A 92 13.46 -9.74 4.89
N LYS A 93 13.90 -10.98 5.07
CA LYS A 93 15.11 -11.47 4.38
C LYS A 93 14.86 -11.59 2.87
N PRO A 94 15.88 -11.37 2.03
CA PRO A 94 15.77 -11.61 0.59
C PRO A 94 15.20 -13.00 0.28
N GLY A 95 14.31 -13.08 -0.69
CA GLY A 95 13.64 -14.33 -1.08
C GLY A 95 12.41 -14.71 -0.21
N HIS A 96 12.07 -13.93 0.80
CA HIS A 96 10.86 -14.18 1.57
C HIS A 96 9.61 -14.06 0.69
N ALA A 97 8.67 -15.02 0.79
CA ALA A 97 7.48 -15.13 -0.06
C ALA A 97 6.60 -13.86 -0.09
N LYS A 98 6.57 -13.10 1.00
CA LYS A 98 5.81 -11.84 1.12
C LYS A 98 6.50 -10.62 0.54
N ILE A 99 7.66 -10.74 -0.08
CA ILE A 99 8.30 -9.64 -0.79
C ILE A 99 7.75 -9.59 -2.22
N LEU A 100 7.09 -8.49 -2.56
CA LEU A 100 6.58 -8.25 -3.90
C LEU A 100 7.73 -7.81 -4.82
N PRO A 101 7.93 -8.44 -5.97
CA PRO A 101 8.87 -7.95 -6.97
C PRO A 101 8.56 -6.51 -7.41
N PRO A 102 9.58 -5.70 -7.74
CA PRO A 102 9.36 -4.32 -8.18
C PRO A 102 8.43 -4.25 -9.38
N GLN A 103 7.45 -3.34 -9.32
CA GLN A 103 6.43 -3.17 -10.33
C GLN A 103 6.90 -2.21 -11.43
N ASN A 104 6.51 -2.47 -12.68
CA ASN A 104 6.90 -1.67 -13.86
C ASN A 104 5.78 -0.79 -14.40
N MET A 105 4.55 -0.92 -13.87
CA MET A 105 3.44 -0.07 -14.28
C MET A 105 3.71 1.39 -13.90
N PRO A 106 3.24 2.37 -14.70
CA PRO A 106 3.42 3.77 -14.38
C PRO A 106 2.61 4.16 -13.13
N ASN A 107 3.15 5.13 -12.39
CA ASN A 107 2.49 5.70 -11.21
C ASN A 107 2.37 7.23 -11.36
N ILE A 108 1.64 7.87 -10.45
CA ILE A 108 1.41 9.32 -10.49
C ILE A 108 2.72 10.12 -10.39
N GLY A 109 3.71 9.63 -9.63
CA GLY A 109 5.03 10.26 -9.53
C GLY A 109 5.75 10.30 -10.87
N ASP A 110 5.67 9.22 -11.66
CA ASP A 110 6.21 9.19 -13.02
C ASP A 110 5.56 10.27 -13.89
N ARG A 111 4.23 10.41 -13.82
CA ARG A 111 3.48 11.41 -14.58
C ARG A 111 3.78 12.85 -14.17
N LEU A 112 3.98 13.08 -12.89
CA LEU A 112 4.38 14.39 -12.37
C LEU A 112 5.80 14.75 -12.83
N ASN A 113 6.73 13.80 -12.78
CA ASN A 113 8.10 13.97 -13.27
C ASN A 113 8.14 14.29 -14.78
N GLU A 114 7.34 13.58 -15.60
CA GLU A 114 7.20 13.86 -17.05
C GLU A 114 6.75 15.30 -17.33
N LYS A 115 6.01 15.91 -16.41
CA LYS A 115 5.52 17.29 -16.51
C LYS A 115 6.39 18.31 -15.77
N ASN A 116 7.51 17.88 -15.20
CA ASN A 116 8.37 18.70 -14.34
C ASN A 116 7.61 19.35 -13.16
N ILE A 117 6.62 18.65 -12.63
CA ILE A 117 5.86 19.08 -11.45
C ILE A 117 6.55 18.49 -10.21
N SER A 118 6.95 19.35 -9.29
CA SER A 118 7.51 18.89 -8.01
C SER A 118 6.43 18.22 -7.14
N TRP A 119 6.81 17.14 -6.49
CA TRP A 119 5.93 16.41 -5.59
C TRP A 119 6.73 15.78 -4.46
N LYS A 120 6.05 15.40 -3.39
CA LYS A 120 6.65 14.68 -2.28
C LYS A 120 5.62 13.77 -1.61
N TRP A 121 6.08 12.57 -1.22
CA TRP A 121 5.34 11.66 -0.37
C TRP A 121 5.93 11.70 1.04
N TYR A 122 5.12 12.03 2.03
CA TYR A 122 5.55 12.11 3.43
C TYR A 122 5.08 10.89 4.21
N SER A 123 6.00 10.25 4.91
CA SER A 123 5.72 9.10 5.76
C SER A 123 6.38 9.26 7.12
N GLY A 124 5.60 9.11 8.19
CA GLY A 124 6.15 9.05 9.54
C GLY A 124 7.10 7.85 9.69
N GLY A 125 8.30 8.08 10.22
CA GLY A 125 9.28 7.01 10.44
C GLY A 125 10.08 6.56 9.21
N TRP A 126 9.92 7.19 8.04
CA TRP A 126 10.64 6.82 6.81
C TRP A 126 12.16 6.80 6.98
N ASN A 127 12.76 7.87 7.52
CA ASN A 127 14.20 7.96 7.70
C ASN A 127 14.75 6.85 8.62
N ALA A 128 14.02 6.52 9.68
CA ALA A 128 14.39 5.43 10.57
C ALA A 128 14.31 4.07 9.87
N ALA A 129 13.25 3.83 9.08
CA ALA A 129 13.07 2.60 8.31
C ALA A 129 14.14 2.42 7.23
N VAL A 130 14.58 3.51 6.60
CA VAL A 130 15.67 3.51 5.61
C VAL A 130 17.02 3.23 6.26
N ALA A 131 17.27 3.80 7.44
CA ALA A 131 18.51 3.61 8.19
C ALA A 131 18.64 2.18 8.75
N ASP A 132 17.57 1.64 9.32
CA ASP A 132 17.54 0.29 9.89
C ASP A 132 16.14 -0.35 9.73
N PRO A 133 15.87 -1.04 8.61
CA PRO A 133 14.58 -1.66 8.37
C PRO A 133 14.18 -2.72 9.41
N GLN A 134 15.15 -3.29 10.15
CA GLN A 134 14.86 -4.30 11.18
C GLN A 134 14.24 -3.68 12.44
N LYS A 135 14.51 -2.41 12.69
CA LYS A 135 13.96 -1.68 13.85
C LYS A 135 12.70 -0.89 13.50
N ALA A 136 12.44 -0.66 12.23
CA ALA A 136 11.28 0.07 11.78
C ALA A 136 10.02 -0.81 11.89
N GLY A 137 8.94 -0.24 12.38
CA GLY A 137 7.66 -0.96 12.52
C GLY A 137 7.61 -1.93 13.70
N ASP A 138 8.57 -1.89 14.61
CA ASP A 138 8.47 -2.55 15.90
C ASP A 138 7.53 -1.79 16.86
N ALA A 139 7.36 -2.30 18.08
CA ALA A 139 6.47 -1.71 19.08
C ALA A 139 6.82 -0.25 19.46
N ASN A 140 8.02 0.21 19.11
CA ASN A 140 8.51 1.55 19.44
C ASN A 140 8.26 2.57 18.31
N ASP A 141 8.06 2.14 17.06
CA ASP A 141 7.69 3.02 15.94
C ASP A 141 6.53 2.45 15.12
N ILE A 142 5.35 2.42 15.73
CA ILE A 142 4.08 1.98 15.13
C ILE A 142 3.62 2.87 13.96
N ARG A 143 4.26 4.04 13.76
CA ARG A 143 3.88 4.99 12.71
C ARG A 143 4.31 4.54 11.33
N PHE A 144 5.39 3.75 11.21
CA PHE A 144 5.86 3.26 9.92
C PHE A 144 5.25 1.90 9.58
N GLN A 145 4.61 1.83 8.42
CA GLN A 145 4.08 0.58 7.87
C GLN A 145 4.63 0.37 6.48
N PHE A 146 5.42 -0.66 6.26
CA PHE A 146 6.07 -0.96 4.98
C PHE A 146 5.06 -1.03 3.82
N HIS A 147 3.90 -1.62 4.05
CA HIS A 147 2.87 -1.79 3.04
C HIS A 147 2.03 -0.52 2.77
N HIS A 148 2.23 0.55 3.52
CA HIS A 148 1.64 1.87 3.29
C HIS A 148 2.58 2.82 2.51
N GLN A 149 3.72 2.29 2.01
CA GLN A 149 4.68 3.05 1.22
C GLN A 149 4.57 2.66 -0.26
N PRO A 150 3.54 3.13 -1.00
CA PRO A 150 3.23 2.58 -2.30
C PRO A 150 4.36 2.78 -3.32
N PHE A 151 5.07 3.91 -3.28
CA PHE A 151 6.19 4.17 -4.19
C PHE A 151 7.34 3.19 -4.04
N ALA A 152 7.57 2.64 -2.84
CA ALA A 152 8.62 1.65 -2.59
C ALA A 152 8.42 0.32 -3.35
N PHE A 153 7.26 0.09 -3.93
CA PHE A 153 6.96 -1.09 -4.75
C PHE A 153 7.30 -0.90 -6.24
N PHE A 154 7.63 0.31 -6.69
CA PHE A 154 7.82 0.61 -8.10
C PHE A 154 9.29 0.70 -8.47
N LYS A 155 9.63 0.10 -9.62
CA LYS A 155 11.00 0.10 -10.14
C LYS A 155 11.52 1.52 -10.41
N SER A 156 10.67 2.42 -10.87
CA SER A 156 10.99 3.83 -11.09
C SER A 156 11.34 4.59 -9.81
N CYS A 157 10.92 4.08 -8.64
CA CYS A 157 11.12 4.69 -7.33
C CYS A 157 12.10 3.92 -6.43
N MET A 158 12.93 3.05 -7.01
CA MET A 158 13.95 2.35 -6.23
C MET A 158 15.10 3.28 -5.83
N LYS A 159 15.86 2.86 -4.82
CA LYS A 159 17.03 3.60 -4.30
C LYS A 159 17.88 4.18 -5.43
N ALA A 160 18.32 5.43 -5.25
CA ALA A 160 19.08 6.19 -6.21
C ALA A 160 18.31 6.64 -7.49
N THR A 161 17.01 6.71 -7.44
CA THR A 161 16.20 7.36 -8.48
C THR A 161 15.63 8.69 -7.98
N ALA A 162 15.30 9.62 -8.89
CA ALA A 162 14.66 10.89 -8.54
C ALA A 162 13.34 10.68 -7.79
N CYS A 163 12.61 9.62 -8.08
CA CYS A 163 11.40 9.26 -7.34
C CYS A 163 11.71 8.87 -5.90
N PHE A 164 12.81 8.17 -5.64
CA PHE A 164 13.23 7.81 -4.29
C PHE A 164 13.51 9.05 -3.42
N GLU A 165 14.11 10.08 -4.00
CA GLU A 165 14.42 11.33 -3.30
C GLU A 165 13.16 12.13 -2.95
N ASN A 166 12.03 11.81 -3.57
CA ASN A 166 10.71 12.40 -3.32
C ASN A 166 9.86 11.64 -2.29
N ASN A 167 10.39 10.55 -1.72
CA ASN A 167 9.73 9.79 -0.64
C ASN A 167 10.11 10.30 0.75
#